data_e49e285b1bff2498489ad3647211c712
#
_entry.id   e49e285b1bff2498489ad3647211c712
#
_cell.length_a   1.000
_cell.length_b   1.000
_cell.length_c   1.000
_cell.angle_alpha   90.00
_cell.angle_beta   90.00
_cell.angle_gamma   90.00
#
_symmetry.space_group_name_H-M   'P 1'
#
loop_
_entity.id
_entity.type
_entity.pdbx_description
1 polymer ?
#
loop_
_entity_poly.entity_id
_entity_poly.type
_entity_poly.pdbx_seq_one_letter_code
_entity_poly.pdbx_strand_id
1 'polypeptide(L)'
;MTGRERLKTAFEHREGKIPIDFGSSAVTGMHVSIVEKLREYYDLEKRPVKVNEPFQMLGEIDDELKAILRADVDGVYPPTTIFGFRNEGWKEWRTPWGQEVLVPRDFQVREEPNGDVLIFPQGDRTAPPSGRMPNNGFFFDSIIRQKPIIEEELDPQDNLEEFALYESDTVEYYAGQAREVR
;
A
#
# COMPACT_ATOMS: atom_id res chain seq x y z
N MET A 1 -13.01 27.03 2.75
CA MET A 1 -12.51 26.08 3.80
C MET A 1 -11.57 25.13 3.10
N THR A 2 -10.31 25.12 3.48
CA THR A 2 -9.26 24.21 2.99
C THR A 2 -9.44 22.81 3.57
N GLY A 3 -8.72 21.80 3.02
CA GLY A 3 -8.69 20.44 3.59
C GLY A 3 -8.24 20.45 5.04
N ARG A 4 -7.16 21.17 5.35
CA ARG A 4 -6.66 21.34 6.72
C ARG A 4 -7.72 21.92 7.68
N GLU A 5 -8.49 22.92 7.24
CA GLU A 5 -9.55 23.51 8.06
C GLU A 5 -10.71 22.53 8.29
N ARG A 6 -11.08 21.75 7.26
CA ARG A 6 -12.10 20.70 7.40
C ARG A 6 -11.67 19.63 8.39
N LEU A 7 -10.43 19.15 8.26
CA LEU A 7 -9.88 18.15 9.16
C LEU A 7 -9.81 18.64 10.61
N LYS A 8 -9.32 19.88 10.81
CA LYS A 8 -9.28 20.50 12.14
C LYS A 8 -10.68 20.64 12.74
N THR A 9 -11.66 21.08 11.96
CA THR A 9 -13.06 21.21 12.39
C THR A 9 -13.64 19.86 12.82
N ALA A 10 -13.32 18.79 12.08
CA ALA A 10 -13.75 17.43 12.42
C ALA A 10 -13.10 16.91 13.72
N PHE A 11 -11.80 17.12 13.91
CA PHE A 11 -11.11 16.74 15.15
C PHE A 11 -11.60 17.51 16.39
N GLU A 12 -12.05 18.74 16.19
CA GLU A 12 -12.64 19.57 17.25
C GLU A 12 -14.15 19.27 17.46
N HIS A 13 -14.69 18.23 16.82
CA HIS A 13 -16.11 17.83 16.87
C HIS A 13 -17.08 18.97 16.56
N ARG A 14 -16.68 19.91 15.71
CA ARG A 14 -17.52 21.02 15.27
C ARG A 14 -18.25 20.69 13.98
N GLU A 15 -19.43 21.29 13.79
CA GLU A 15 -20.18 21.17 12.54
C GLU A 15 -19.36 21.74 11.36
N GLY A 16 -19.36 21.02 10.24
CA GLY A 16 -18.65 21.41 9.04
C GLY A 16 -18.75 20.39 7.92
N LYS A 17 -18.05 20.65 6.82
CA LYS A 17 -17.93 19.67 5.73
C LYS A 17 -17.04 18.52 6.17
N ILE A 18 -17.48 17.30 5.89
CA ILE A 18 -16.71 16.09 6.16
C ILE A 18 -15.44 16.10 5.31
N PRO A 19 -14.26 15.85 5.92
CA PRO A 19 -13.02 15.67 5.19
C PRO A 19 -13.10 14.42 4.29
N ILE A 20 -12.49 14.51 3.12
CA ILE A 20 -12.44 13.41 2.14
C ILE A 20 -11.01 12.87 2.08
N ASP A 21 -10.89 11.56 2.26
CA ASP A 21 -9.63 10.84 2.12
C ASP A 21 -9.74 9.77 1.02
N PHE A 22 -8.84 9.88 0.04
CA PHE A 22 -8.62 8.85 -0.97
C PHE A 22 -7.11 8.62 -1.10
N GLY A 23 -6.63 7.47 -0.65
CA GLY A 23 -5.26 7.03 -0.87
C GLY A 23 -4.21 7.61 0.08
N SER A 24 -4.61 8.24 1.20
CA SER A 24 -3.64 8.66 2.21
C SER A 24 -3.02 7.49 2.96
N SER A 25 -3.66 6.32 2.92
CA SER A 25 -3.19 5.08 3.51
C SER A 25 -3.68 3.86 2.74
N ALA A 26 -3.20 2.67 3.11
CA ALA A 26 -3.72 1.41 2.56
C ALA A 26 -5.21 1.18 2.87
N VAL A 27 -5.73 1.77 3.96
CA VAL A 27 -7.15 1.63 4.35
C VAL A 27 -8.08 2.39 3.41
N THR A 28 -7.62 3.53 2.87
CA THR A 28 -8.39 4.38 1.97
C THR A 28 -7.89 4.30 0.52
N GLY A 29 -7.00 3.33 0.24
CA GLY A 29 -6.42 3.09 -1.07
C GLY A 29 -7.41 2.56 -2.09
N MET A 30 -7.05 2.71 -3.36
CA MET A 30 -7.80 2.15 -4.48
C MET A 30 -6.93 1.19 -5.28
N HIS A 31 -7.51 0.09 -5.71
CA HIS A 31 -6.84 -0.87 -6.58
C HIS A 31 -6.35 -0.19 -7.88
N VAL A 32 -5.17 -0.57 -8.37
CA VAL A 32 -4.54 0.04 -9.57
C VAL A 32 -5.46 0.11 -10.77
N SER A 33 -6.33 -0.88 -10.97
CA SER A 33 -7.28 -0.89 -12.09
C SER A 33 -8.38 0.16 -11.94
N ILE A 34 -8.74 0.53 -10.72
CA ILE A 34 -9.70 1.61 -10.46
C ILE A 34 -9.04 2.95 -10.67
N VAL A 35 -7.79 3.12 -10.20
CA VAL A 35 -7.03 4.36 -10.44
C VAL A 35 -6.87 4.63 -11.94
N GLU A 36 -6.49 3.61 -12.73
CA GLU A 36 -6.40 3.75 -14.19
C GLU A 36 -7.73 4.16 -14.83
N LYS A 37 -8.84 3.49 -14.45
CA LYS A 37 -10.18 3.80 -14.96
C LYS A 37 -10.67 5.19 -14.56
N LEU A 38 -10.31 5.66 -13.37
CA LEU A 38 -10.64 7.04 -12.94
C LEU A 38 -9.85 8.06 -13.77
N ARG A 39 -8.56 7.81 -14.04
CA ARG A 39 -7.78 8.67 -14.94
C ARG A 39 -8.40 8.73 -16.35
N GLU A 40 -8.80 7.58 -16.88
CA GLU A 40 -9.49 7.51 -18.18
C GLU A 40 -10.84 8.25 -18.15
N TYR A 41 -11.64 8.03 -17.12
CA TYR A 41 -12.96 8.67 -16.96
C TYR A 41 -12.88 10.21 -16.89
N TYR A 42 -11.82 10.74 -16.26
CA TYR A 42 -11.59 12.18 -16.15
C TYR A 42 -10.71 12.77 -17.27
N ASP A 43 -10.46 11.99 -18.32
CA ASP A 43 -9.67 12.40 -19.49
C ASP A 43 -8.25 12.90 -19.13
N LEU A 44 -7.65 12.26 -18.11
CA LEU A 44 -6.28 12.52 -17.69
C LEU A 44 -5.29 11.73 -18.56
N GLU A 45 -4.03 12.20 -18.62
CA GLU A 45 -2.98 11.53 -19.36
C GLU A 45 -2.88 10.04 -18.98
N LYS A 46 -2.90 9.17 -20.01
CA LYS A 46 -2.73 7.73 -19.82
C LYS A 46 -1.27 7.43 -19.48
N ARG A 47 -1.04 6.87 -18.31
CA ARG A 47 0.28 6.42 -17.83
C ARG A 47 0.15 5.22 -16.90
N PRO A 48 1.18 4.36 -16.80
CA PRO A 48 1.17 3.26 -15.84
C PRO A 48 1.01 3.77 -14.42
N VAL A 49 0.10 3.16 -13.65
CA VAL A 49 -0.14 3.49 -12.24
C VAL A 49 0.95 2.86 -11.39
N LYS A 50 1.53 3.62 -10.45
CA LYS A 50 2.47 3.07 -9.47
C LYS A 50 1.71 2.27 -8.40
N VAL A 51 2.20 1.06 -8.11
CA VAL A 51 1.69 0.23 -7.02
C VAL A 51 2.41 0.63 -5.72
N ASN A 52 1.79 1.44 -4.90
CA ASN A 52 2.39 1.90 -3.64
C ASN A 52 2.12 0.95 -2.46
N GLU A 53 1.10 0.09 -2.56
CA GLU A 53 0.82 -0.99 -1.61
C GLU A 53 0.61 -2.31 -2.38
N PRO A 54 1.65 -3.17 -2.44
CA PRO A 54 1.64 -4.33 -3.34
C PRO A 54 0.80 -5.52 -2.85
N PHE A 55 0.41 -5.58 -1.57
CA PHE A 55 -0.38 -6.71 -1.06
C PHE A 55 -1.80 -6.69 -1.65
N GLN A 56 -2.46 -5.54 -1.61
CA GLN A 56 -3.78 -5.32 -2.18
C GLN A 56 -3.74 -4.72 -3.58
N MET A 57 -2.54 -4.55 -4.16
CA MET A 57 -2.35 -3.90 -5.46
C MET A 57 -2.94 -2.49 -5.52
N LEU A 58 -2.74 -1.69 -4.45
CA LEU A 58 -3.24 -0.33 -4.41
C LEU A 58 -2.34 0.61 -5.20
N GLY A 59 -2.98 1.47 -6.00
CA GLY A 59 -2.32 2.44 -6.84
C GLY A 59 -2.10 3.79 -6.16
N GLU A 60 -1.01 4.46 -6.53
CA GLU A 60 -0.80 5.86 -6.19
C GLU A 60 -1.92 6.71 -6.78
N ILE A 61 -2.56 7.50 -5.93
CA ILE A 61 -3.51 8.54 -6.35
C ILE A 61 -2.71 9.83 -6.44
N ASP A 62 -2.36 10.23 -7.66
CA ASP A 62 -1.52 11.39 -7.91
C ASP A 62 -2.26 12.71 -7.66
N ASP A 63 -1.51 13.82 -7.68
CA ASP A 63 -2.04 15.15 -7.35
C ASP A 63 -3.16 15.60 -8.28
N GLU A 64 -3.12 15.21 -9.58
CA GLU A 64 -4.18 15.55 -10.54
C GLU A 64 -5.50 14.87 -10.14
N LEU A 65 -5.42 13.56 -9.84
CA LEU A 65 -6.60 12.79 -9.44
C LEU A 65 -7.09 13.20 -8.05
N LYS A 66 -6.17 13.45 -7.08
CA LYS A 66 -6.52 14.00 -5.77
C LYS A 66 -7.29 15.32 -5.88
N ALA A 67 -6.84 16.23 -6.76
CA ALA A 67 -7.50 17.51 -6.98
C ALA A 67 -8.94 17.35 -7.53
N ILE A 68 -9.13 16.45 -8.49
CA ILE A 68 -10.44 16.15 -9.08
C ILE A 68 -11.36 15.51 -8.05
N LEU A 69 -10.87 14.52 -7.29
CA LEU A 69 -11.61 13.83 -6.24
C LEU A 69 -11.80 14.69 -4.99
N ARG A 70 -11.14 15.86 -4.93
CA ARG A 70 -11.16 16.79 -3.79
C ARG A 70 -10.71 16.12 -2.49
N ALA A 71 -9.67 15.30 -2.57
CA ALA A 71 -9.05 14.71 -1.38
C ALA A 71 -8.50 15.81 -0.47
N ASP A 72 -8.77 15.71 0.82
CA ASP A 72 -8.38 16.68 1.84
C ASP A 72 -7.17 16.25 2.65
N VAL A 73 -6.80 14.98 2.51
CA VAL A 73 -5.77 14.31 3.30
C VAL A 73 -4.70 13.76 2.37
N ASP A 74 -3.46 13.93 2.75
CA ASP A 74 -2.31 13.27 2.15
C ASP A 74 -1.63 12.36 3.16
N GLY A 75 -0.98 11.30 2.70
CA GLY A 75 -0.48 10.23 3.54
C GLY A 75 1.02 10.26 3.77
N VAL A 76 1.41 9.76 4.92
CA VAL A 76 2.79 9.37 5.22
C VAL A 76 2.84 7.85 5.23
N TYR A 77 3.67 7.29 4.35
CA TYR A 77 3.79 5.85 4.20
C TYR A 77 4.96 5.29 5.01
N PRO A 78 4.89 4.03 5.46
CA PRO A 78 6.02 3.38 6.11
C PRO A 78 7.23 3.28 5.15
N PRO A 79 8.46 3.19 5.70
CA PRO A 79 9.67 3.12 4.89
C PRO A 79 9.76 1.87 4.00
N THR A 80 9.04 0.82 4.39
CA THR A 80 8.96 -0.43 3.64
C THR A 80 7.53 -0.90 3.49
N THR A 81 7.26 -1.65 2.43
CA THR A 81 5.99 -2.36 2.22
C THR A 81 5.84 -3.53 3.19
N ILE A 82 4.65 -4.13 3.26
CA ILE A 82 4.41 -5.36 4.03
C ILE A 82 5.33 -6.53 3.62
N PHE A 83 5.87 -6.51 2.40
CA PHE A 83 6.84 -7.51 1.92
C PHE A 83 8.29 -7.13 2.22
N GLY A 84 8.55 -6.06 2.98
CA GLY A 84 9.86 -5.67 3.48
C GLY A 84 10.77 -4.97 2.47
N PHE A 85 10.28 -4.53 1.32
CA PHE A 85 11.04 -3.71 0.37
C PHE A 85 10.50 -2.28 0.29
N ARG A 86 11.35 -1.35 -0.20
CA ARG A 86 11.01 0.08 -0.33
C ARG A 86 10.25 0.38 -1.62
N ASN A 87 9.39 1.38 -1.57
CA ASN A 87 8.69 1.94 -2.74
C ASN A 87 9.60 2.89 -3.53
N GLU A 88 10.64 2.32 -4.17
CA GLU A 88 11.62 3.08 -4.95
C GLU A 88 12.10 2.31 -6.19
N GLY A 89 12.80 3.01 -7.11
CA GLY A 89 13.41 2.38 -8.28
C GLY A 89 12.40 1.70 -9.20
N TRP A 90 11.31 2.40 -9.50
CA TRP A 90 10.14 1.90 -10.22
C TRP A 90 10.50 1.22 -11.54
N LYS A 91 9.87 0.05 -11.79
CA LYS A 91 9.98 -0.73 -13.03
C LYS A 91 8.61 -1.13 -13.52
N GLU A 92 8.47 -1.32 -14.82
CA GLU A 92 7.25 -1.80 -15.44
C GLU A 92 7.00 -3.28 -15.08
N TRP A 93 5.75 -3.59 -14.82
CA TRP A 93 5.26 -4.96 -14.66
C TRP A 93 3.87 -5.09 -15.27
N ARG A 94 3.68 -6.19 -16.00
CA ARG A 94 2.37 -6.52 -16.55
C ARG A 94 1.64 -7.47 -15.61
N THR A 95 0.49 -7.03 -15.13
CA THR A 95 -0.34 -7.79 -14.20
C THR A 95 -0.99 -9.00 -14.91
N PRO A 96 -1.44 -10.03 -14.15
CA PRO A 96 -2.16 -11.18 -14.75
C PRO A 96 -3.43 -10.79 -15.50
N TRP A 97 -4.07 -9.68 -15.15
CA TRP A 97 -5.24 -9.14 -15.86
C TRP A 97 -4.89 -8.21 -17.02
N GLY A 98 -3.61 -8.11 -17.39
CA GLY A 98 -3.13 -7.43 -18.58
C GLY A 98 -2.88 -5.92 -18.47
N GLN A 99 -3.03 -5.33 -17.28
CA GLN A 99 -2.70 -3.93 -17.02
C GLN A 99 -1.19 -3.74 -16.88
N GLU A 100 -0.65 -2.66 -17.44
CA GLU A 100 0.72 -2.23 -17.22
C GLU A 100 0.77 -1.28 -16.02
N VAL A 101 1.62 -1.61 -15.05
CA VAL A 101 1.80 -0.86 -13.81
C VAL A 101 3.28 -0.62 -13.53
N LEU A 102 3.58 0.33 -12.65
CA LEU A 102 4.91 0.52 -12.09
C LEU A 102 4.97 -0.11 -10.71
N VAL A 103 5.95 -1.00 -10.51
CA VAL A 103 6.19 -1.65 -9.23
C VAL A 103 7.57 -1.27 -8.71
N PRO A 104 7.83 -1.31 -7.39
CA PRO A 104 9.15 -1.06 -6.84
C PRO A 104 10.20 -2.02 -7.41
N ARG A 105 11.46 -1.56 -7.45
CA ARG A 105 12.60 -2.35 -7.98
C ARG A 105 12.67 -3.74 -7.38
N ASP A 106 12.46 -3.85 -6.06
CA ASP A 106 12.59 -5.09 -5.32
C ASP A 106 11.28 -5.92 -5.25
N PHE A 107 10.25 -5.50 -5.99
CA PHE A 107 9.07 -6.32 -6.24
C PHE A 107 9.48 -7.49 -7.13
N GLN A 108 9.64 -8.66 -6.53
CA GLN A 108 10.03 -9.90 -7.20
C GLN A 108 8.91 -10.92 -7.11
N VAL A 109 8.47 -11.37 -8.27
CA VAL A 109 7.41 -12.37 -8.40
C VAL A 109 7.85 -13.56 -9.25
N ARG A 110 7.12 -14.65 -9.14
CA ARG A 110 7.23 -15.83 -10.00
C ARG A 110 5.84 -16.33 -10.33
N GLU A 111 5.58 -16.52 -11.61
CA GLU A 111 4.41 -17.21 -12.10
C GLU A 111 4.55 -18.72 -11.96
N GLU A 112 3.52 -19.38 -11.44
CA GLU A 112 3.43 -20.82 -11.32
C GLU A 112 2.69 -21.42 -12.53
N PRO A 113 2.87 -22.71 -12.84
CA PRO A 113 2.22 -23.37 -14.00
C PRO A 113 0.67 -23.33 -13.97
N ASN A 114 0.08 -23.17 -12.79
CA ASN A 114 -1.38 -23.04 -12.60
C ASN A 114 -1.88 -21.61 -12.76
N GLY A 115 -0.99 -20.66 -13.06
CA GLY A 115 -1.31 -19.24 -13.23
C GLY A 115 -1.32 -18.42 -11.93
N ASP A 116 -0.97 -19.02 -10.78
CA ASP A 116 -0.76 -18.27 -9.55
C ASP A 116 0.51 -17.41 -9.66
N VAL A 117 0.54 -16.28 -8.97
CA VAL A 117 1.74 -15.44 -8.87
C VAL A 117 2.21 -15.42 -7.43
N LEU A 118 3.46 -15.81 -7.21
CA LEU A 118 4.11 -15.78 -5.89
C LEU A 118 4.93 -14.52 -5.75
N ILE A 119 4.88 -13.84 -4.59
CA ILE A 119 5.71 -12.70 -4.24
C ILE A 119 6.69 -13.04 -3.12
N PHE A 120 7.92 -12.52 -3.23
CA PHE A 120 9.03 -12.87 -2.35
C PHE A 120 9.34 -11.72 -1.37
N PRO A 121 9.70 -12.02 -0.10
CA PRO A 121 10.05 -11.00 0.88
C PRO A 121 11.35 -10.30 0.50
N GLN A 122 11.42 -8.99 0.71
CA GLN A 122 12.62 -8.16 0.47
C GLN A 122 13.22 -8.27 -0.94
N GLY A 123 12.44 -8.80 -1.89
CA GLY A 123 12.94 -9.10 -3.24
C GLY A 123 13.84 -10.33 -3.34
N ASP A 124 13.98 -11.10 -2.27
CA ASP A 124 14.82 -12.29 -2.21
C ASP A 124 14.09 -13.54 -2.72
N ARG A 125 14.35 -13.91 -3.96
CA ARG A 125 13.77 -15.10 -4.60
C ARG A 125 14.33 -16.44 -4.05
N THR A 126 15.34 -16.40 -3.22
CA THR A 126 15.89 -17.61 -2.54
C THR A 126 15.12 -17.92 -1.26
N ALA A 127 14.46 -16.90 -0.67
CA ALA A 127 13.57 -17.09 0.45
C ALA A 127 12.25 -17.77 0.02
N PRO A 128 11.54 -18.43 0.93
CA PRO A 128 10.17 -18.88 0.68
C PRO A 128 9.25 -17.69 0.36
N PRO A 129 8.30 -17.81 -0.60
CA PRO A 129 7.39 -16.73 -0.96
C PRO A 129 6.51 -16.33 0.22
N SER A 130 6.23 -15.03 0.37
CA SER A 130 5.41 -14.48 1.45
C SER A 130 3.95 -14.30 1.09
N GLY A 131 3.63 -14.19 -0.19
CA GLY A 131 2.26 -14.03 -0.67
C GLY A 131 2.03 -14.79 -1.96
N ARG A 132 0.76 -15.05 -2.22
CA ARG A 132 0.26 -15.69 -3.44
C ARG A 132 -0.93 -14.93 -3.97
N MET A 133 -0.89 -14.51 -5.23
CA MET A 133 -2.06 -14.06 -5.97
C MET A 133 -2.61 -15.27 -6.74
N PRO A 134 -3.82 -15.73 -6.43
CA PRO A 134 -4.43 -16.85 -7.15
C PRO A 134 -4.62 -16.53 -8.64
N ASN A 135 -4.64 -17.54 -9.48
CA ASN A 135 -5.04 -17.40 -10.87
C ASN A 135 -6.42 -16.71 -10.96
N ASN A 136 -6.53 -15.68 -11.80
CA ASN A 136 -7.65 -14.74 -11.87
C ASN A 136 -7.89 -13.87 -10.59
N GLY A 137 -6.95 -13.86 -9.66
CA GLY A 137 -6.95 -12.93 -8.53
C GLY A 137 -6.47 -11.53 -8.91
N PHE A 138 -6.73 -10.57 -8.05
CA PHE A 138 -6.36 -9.16 -8.23
C PHE A 138 -5.45 -8.62 -7.13
N PHE A 139 -5.20 -9.41 -6.09
CA PHE A 139 -4.36 -9.06 -4.93
C PHE A 139 -3.70 -10.32 -4.35
N PHE A 140 -2.73 -10.12 -3.49
CA PHE A 140 -2.00 -11.22 -2.86
C PHE A 140 -2.67 -11.62 -1.55
N ASP A 141 -2.74 -12.94 -1.32
CA ASP A 141 -3.04 -13.53 -0.02
C ASP A 141 -1.73 -13.87 0.71
N SER A 142 -1.70 -13.73 2.02
CA SER A 142 -0.55 -14.16 2.82
C SER A 142 -0.41 -15.68 2.80
N ILE A 143 0.83 -16.17 2.64
CA ILE A 143 1.14 -17.58 2.83
C ILE A 143 1.37 -17.79 4.31
N ILE A 144 0.40 -18.42 4.98
CA ILE A 144 0.46 -18.73 6.40
C ILE A 144 1.43 -19.90 6.63
N ARG A 145 2.46 -19.66 7.43
CA ARG A 145 3.47 -20.67 7.81
C ARG A 145 3.45 -21.00 9.30
N GLN A 146 2.50 -20.39 10.02
CA GLN A 146 2.34 -20.65 11.43
C GLN A 146 1.98 -22.13 11.65
N LYS A 147 2.61 -22.74 12.63
CA LYS A 147 2.23 -24.08 13.10
C LYS A 147 0.81 -24.02 13.68
N PRO A 148 0.09 -25.15 13.71
CA PRO A 148 -1.19 -25.21 14.42
C PRO A 148 -1.02 -24.68 15.84
N ILE A 149 -1.97 -23.86 16.28
CA ILE A 149 -1.98 -23.32 17.65
C ILE A 149 -2.30 -24.47 18.60
N ILE A 150 -1.47 -24.63 19.62
CA ILE A 150 -1.66 -25.55 20.75
C ILE A 150 -2.08 -24.67 21.92
N GLU A 151 -3.35 -24.73 22.31
CA GLU A 151 -3.90 -23.82 23.33
C GLU A 151 -3.18 -23.92 24.67
N GLU A 152 -2.67 -25.10 25.02
CA GLU A 152 -1.93 -25.35 26.25
C GLU A 152 -0.52 -24.72 26.26
N GLU A 153 -0.01 -24.34 25.09
CA GLU A 153 1.32 -23.74 24.91
C GLU A 153 1.24 -22.21 24.69
N LEU A 154 0.05 -21.62 24.75
CA LEU A 154 -0.12 -20.19 24.55
C LEU A 154 0.53 -19.40 25.70
N ASP A 155 1.53 -18.59 25.37
CA ASP A 155 2.14 -17.62 26.28
C ASP A 155 1.69 -16.21 25.90
N PRO A 156 1.00 -15.47 26.79
CA PRO A 156 0.66 -14.06 26.55
C PRO A 156 1.87 -13.17 26.26
N GLN A 157 3.07 -13.58 26.66
CA GLN A 157 4.31 -12.86 26.40
C GLN A 157 4.67 -12.86 24.91
N ASP A 158 4.30 -13.90 24.15
CA ASP A 158 4.59 -14.02 22.72
C ASP A 158 3.96 -12.84 21.93
N ASN A 159 2.83 -12.34 22.39
CA ASN A 159 2.19 -11.17 21.78
C ASN A 159 2.92 -9.84 22.06
N LEU A 160 3.84 -9.81 22.99
CA LEU A 160 4.60 -8.61 23.35
C LEU A 160 5.90 -8.49 22.56
N GLU A 161 6.38 -9.56 21.93
CA GLU A 161 7.62 -9.56 21.15
C GLU A 161 7.56 -8.64 19.92
N GLU A 162 6.35 -8.39 19.40
CA GLU A 162 6.14 -7.48 18.27
C GLU A 162 6.09 -6.00 18.68
N PHE A 163 6.00 -5.70 19.98
CA PHE A 163 5.98 -4.33 20.50
C PHE A 163 7.38 -3.84 20.83
N ALA A 164 8.00 -3.18 19.85
CA ALA A 164 9.27 -2.49 20.04
C ALA A 164 9.08 -0.97 20.00
N LEU A 165 9.96 -0.23 20.67
CA LEU A 165 10.05 1.20 20.47
C LEU A 165 10.57 1.49 19.07
N TYR A 166 10.04 2.53 18.44
CA TYR A 166 10.58 2.99 17.15
C TYR A 166 12.03 3.45 17.33
N GLU A 167 12.89 2.99 16.45
CA GLU A 167 14.26 3.46 16.36
C GLU A 167 14.30 4.93 15.88
N SER A 168 15.37 5.65 16.25
CA SER A 168 15.55 7.06 15.89
C SER A 168 15.40 7.31 14.39
N ASP A 169 15.98 6.43 13.57
CA ASP A 169 15.93 6.54 12.11
C ASP A 169 14.51 6.45 11.55
N THR A 170 13.66 5.61 12.15
CA THR A 170 12.25 5.50 11.80
C THR A 170 11.48 6.78 12.16
N VAL A 171 11.78 7.35 13.34
CA VAL A 171 11.17 8.62 13.76
C VAL A 171 11.59 9.76 12.84
N GLU A 172 12.87 9.83 12.48
CA GLU A 172 13.40 10.84 11.53
C GLU A 172 12.80 10.69 10.14
N TYR A 173 12.63 9.47 9.66
CA TYR A 173 11.97 9.19 8.40
C TYR A 173 10.54 9.76 8.37
N TYR A 174 9.72 9.43 9.36
CA TYR A 174 8.34 9.94 9.42
C TYR A 174 8.28 11.46 9.60
N ALA A 175 9.19 12.03 10.39
CA ALA A 175 9.29 13.48 10.54
C ALA A 175 9.69 14.17 9.23
N GLY A 176 10.54 13.54 8.41
CA GLY A 176 10.89 13.99 7.07
C GLY A 176 9.69 14.00 6.15
N GLN A 177 9.01 12.86 6.03
CA GLN A 177 7.81 12.71 5.21
C GLN A 177 6.71 13.71 5.60
N ALA A 178 6.46 13.89 6.90
CA ALA A 178 5.44 14.82 7.38
C ALA A 178 5.74 16.30 7.05
N ARG A 179 6.99 16.67 6.76
CA ARG A 179 7.35 18.02 6.30
C ARG A 179 7.11 18.22 4.81
N GLU A 180 7.12 17.14 4.02
CA GLU A 180 6.87 17.16 2.58
C GLU A 180 5.37 17.18 2.26
N VAL A 181 4.55 16.59 3.14
CA VAL A 181 3.08 16.65 3.03
C VAL A 181 2.60 18.07 3.35
N ARG A 182 1.93 18.73 2.38
CA ARG A 182 1.49 20.14 2.46
C ARG A 182 0.03 20.29 2.89
#